data_a33cea7cbf59ad750e6a2dbe26b6d97c
#
_entry.id   a33cea7cbf59ad750e6a2dbe26b6d97c
#
_cell.length_a   1.000
_cell.length_b   1.000
_cell.length_c   1.000
_cell.angle_alpha   90.00
_cell.angle_beta   90.00
_cell.angle_gamma   90.00
#
_symmetry.space_group_name_H-M   'P 1'
#
loop_
_entity.id
_entity.type
_entity.pdbx_description
1 polymer ?
#
loop_
_entity_poly.entity_id
_entity_poly.type
_entity_poly.pdbx_seq_one_letter_code
_entity_poly.pdbx_strand_id
1 'polypeptide(L)'
;VIGIVHQLVTSGKAVAIAGNHEINPLRNDPKDGSGWFFDARLQSDLRKYPCFARPHDPAERSAIVHFLRDLPVALEREDLRIVHAAWSGAAVEQARRQPLGGLRAAYDQWEAQAAQAAQAQRITERMAQERELWPHNLEHGEHRPPFLQAHCDNELNKSIFNPLKVLTCGLEDPATEPFFAGNKWRFVQRQAWWEHYTEATPVVIGHYWRRIDPHHCTQEGLFADVAPFAWHGQRQNVFCVDYSVGARAQARKKEQATHGFKLAALRWPERTLMFDDGQQQTTHGFMQRPPQPHTAHNASANQQRLASVHAIRSLGYPLHLGLPLSRTVQGCTH
;
A
#
# COMPACT_ATOMS: atom_id res chain seq x y z
N VAL A 1 -14.15 3.87 8.91
CA VAL A 1 -12.79 3.34 9.11
C VAL A 1 -11.84 4.44 9.52
N ILE A 2 -11.62 5.51 8.73
CA ILE A 2 -10.63 6.58 9.02
C ILE A 2 -10.87 7.19 10.40
N GLY A 3 -12.11 7.52 10.79
CA GLY A 3 -12.40 8.08 12.11
C GLY A 3 -11.96 7.19 13.27
N ILE A 4 -12.14 5.86 13.15
CA ILE A 4 -11.69 4.90 14.16
C ILE A 4 -10.16 4.86 14.23
N VAL A 5 -9.49 4.79 13.07
CA VAL A 5 -8.03 4.76 13.02
C VAL A 5 -7.45 6.07 13.57
N HIS A 6 -8.00 7.21 13.19
CA HIS A 6 -7.62 8.53 13.71
C HIS A 6 -7.73 8.59 15.25
N GLN A 7 -8.86 8.13 15.80
CA GLN A 7 -9.08 8.09 17.25
C GLN A 7 -8.05 7.18 17.97
N LEU A 8 -7.75 6.02 17.40
CA LEU A 8 -6.76 5.09 17.98
C LEU A 8 -5.34 5.66 17.93
N VAL A 9 -4.98 6.32 16.82
CA VAL A 9 -3.65 6.93 16.64
C VAL A 9 -3.50 8.13 17.58
N THR A 10 -4.48 9.03 17.63
CA THR A 10 -4.41 10.23 18.49
C THR A 10 -4.44 9.89 19.98
N SER A 11 -5.11 8.80 20.36
CA SER A 11 -5.08 8.31 21.74
C SER A 11 -3.82 7.50 22.09
N GLY A 12 -2.89 7.33 21.16
CA GLY A 12 -1.65 6.56 21.36
C GLY A 12 -1.83 5.05 21.47
N LYS A 13 -3.02 4.53 21.11
CA LYS A 13 -3.33 3.10 21.16
C LYS A 13 -2.92 2.34 19.91
N ALA A 14 -2.66 3.06 18.82
CA ALA A 14 -2.22 2.50 17.55
C ALA A 14 -1.21 3.40 16.85
N VAL A 15 -0.51 2.82 15.88
CA VAL A 15 0.24 3.54 14.84
C VAL A 15 -0.32 3.09 13.50
N ALA A 16 -0.43 4.00 12.55
CA ALA A 16 -0.85 3.70 11.20
C ALA A 16 0.22 4.13 10.19
N ILE A 17 0.23 3.47 9.04
CA ILE A 17 1.08 3.86 7.90
C ILE A 17 0.20 4.26 6.72
N ALA A 18 0.72 5.16 5.89
CA ALA A 18 0.09 5.52 4.64
C ALA A 18 0.38 4.46 3.56
N GLY A 19 -0.65 4.02 2.87
CA GLY A 19 -0.57 3.24 1.64
C GLY A 19 -0.86 4.09 0.40
N ASN A 20 -0.97 3.45 -0.75
CA ASN A 20 -1.25 4.14 -2.02
C ASN A 20 -2.63 4.83 -2.03
N HIS A 21 -3.62 4.29 -1.33
CA HIS A 21 -4.95 4.90 -1.22
C HIS A 21 -4.97 6.14 -0.34
N GLU A 22 -4.11 6.25 0.65
CA GLU A 22 -3.93 7.43 1.51
C GLU A 22 -3.17 8.56 0.78
N ILE A 23 -2.26 8.21 -0.12
CA ILE A 23 -1.52 9.19 -0.95
C ILE A 23 -2.46 9.89 -1.95
N ASN A 24 -3.50 9.23 -2.46
CA ASN A 24 -4.40 9.81 -3.44
C ASN A 24 -5.14 11.07 -2.94
N PRO A 25 -5.80 11.08 -1.75
CA PRO A 25 -6.37 12.30 -1.17
C PRO A 25 -5.34 13.40 -0.93
N LEU A 26 -4.15 13.06 -0.46
CA LEU A 26 -3.07 14.02 -0.23
C LEU A 26 -2.67 14.78 -1.49
N ARG A 27 -2.65 14.10 -2.64
CA ARG A 27 -2.26 14.67 -3.94
C ARG A 27 -3.42 15.28 -4.71
N ASN A 28 -4.64 15.17 -4.20
CA ASN A 28 -5.84 15.52 -4.96
C ASN A 28 -5.92 14.75 -6.30
N ASP A 29 -5.56 13.46 -6.28
CA ASP A 29 -5.48 12.58 -7.45
C ASP A 29 -6.60 11.52 -7.40
N PRO A 30 -7.76 11.74 -8.07
CA PRO A 30 -8.89 10.84 -8.01
C PRO A 30 -8.61 9.54 -8.77
N LYS A 31 -8.47 8.44 -8.04
CA LYS A 31 -8.27 7.09 -8.57
C LYS A 31 -9.51 6.21 -8.37
N ASP A 32 -9.49 5.05 -8.98
CA ASP A 32 -10.49 4.01 -8.74
C ASP A 32 -10.58 3.65 -7.25
N GLY A 33 -11.80 3.53 -6.71
CA GLY A 33 -12.06 3.29 -5.30
C GLY A 33 -11.95 4.51 -4.39
N SER A 34 -11.71 5.73 -4.92
CA SER A 34 -11.61 6.96 -4.13
C SER A 34 -12.87 7.83 -4.11
N GLY A 35 -14.00 7.31 -4.61
CA GLY A 35 -15.30 8.01 -4.63
C GLY A 35 -15.86 8.34 -3.25
N TRP A 36 -15.36 7.68 -2.20
CA TRP A 36 -15.65 8.05 -0.82
C TRP A 36 -15.12 9.44 -0.47
N PHE A 37 -14.12 9.93 -1.18
CA PHE A 37 -13.49 11.24 -0.97
C PHE A 37 -13.71 12.20 -2.15
N PHE A 38 -13.58 11.72 -3.41
CA PHE A 38 -13.67 12.55 -4.61
C PHE A 38 -15.00 12.43 -5.33
N ASP A 39 -15.65 13.56 -5.58
CA ASP A 39 -16.92 13.60 -6.32
C ASP A 39 -16.77 13.10 -7.76
N ALA A 40 -15.64 13.38 -8.41
CA ALA A 40 -15.34 12.92 -9.76
C ALA A 40 -15.37 11.38 -9.91
N ARG A 41 -15.16 10.64 -8.81
CA ARG A 41 -15.17 9.16 -8.79
C ARG A 41 -16.47 8.56 -8.24
N LEU A 42 -17.33 9.39 -7.65
CA LEU A 42 -18.50 8.92 -6.91
C LEU A 42 -19.38 7.96 -7.71
N GLN A 43 -19.82 8.39 -8.91
CA GLN A 43 -20.75 7.60 -9.71
C GLN A 43 -20.15 6.29 -10.22
N SER A 44 -18.85 6.30 -10.60
CA SER A 44 -18.18 5.09 -11.05
C SER A 44 -17.97 4.09 -9.91
N ASP A 45 -17.68 4.58 -8.71
CA ASP A 45 -17.42 3.72 -7.57
C ASP A 45 -18.71 3.20 -6.92
N LEU A 46 -19.80 3.97 -6.95
CA LEU A 46 -21.14 3.48 -6.53
C LEU A 46 -21.64 2.32 -7.41
N ARG A 47 -21.23 2.25 -8.66
CA ARG A 47 -21.53 1.08 -9.50
C ARG A 47 -20.79 -0.19 -9.05
N LYS A 48 -19.63 -0.02 -8.44
CA LYS A 48 -18.79 -1.13 -7.93
C LYS A 48 -19.16 -1.52 -6.50
N TYR A 49 -19.40 -0.54 -5.66
CA TYR A 49 -19.61 -0.69 -4.22
C TYR A 49 -20.99 -0.14 -3.84
N PRO A 50 -21.86 -0.95 -3.20
CA PRO A 50 -23.26 -0.55 -2.97
C PRO A 50 -23.43 0.65 -2.05
N CYS A 51 -22.54 0.84 -1.09
CA CYS A 51 -22.52 2.01 -0.21
C CYS A 51 -21.16 2.21 0.44
N PHE A 52 -20.82 3.45 0.72
CA PHE A 52 -19.67 3.84 1.53
C PHE A 52 -19.92 5.21 2.16
N ALA A 53 -19.39 5.42 3.37
CA ALA A 53 -19.48 6.71 4.03
C ALA A 53 -18.57 7.72 3.31
N ARG A 54 -19.02 8.98 3.27
CA ARG A 54 -18.29 10.10 2.69
C ARG A 54 -18.17 11.22 3.72
N PRO A 55 -17.10 12.02 3.69
CA PRO A 55 -17.05 13.24 4.45
C PRO A 55 -18.13 14.20 3.92
N HIS A 56 -18.91 14.77 4.85
CA HIS A 56 -20.09 15.57 4.51
C HIS A 56 -19.74 17.02 4.21
N ASP A 57 -18.71 17.55 4.85
CA ASP A 57 -18.34 18.96 4.72
C ASP A 57 -16.83 19.16 4.43
N PRO A 58 -16.44 20.38 4.00
CA PRO A 58 -15.05 20.70 3.74
C PRO A 58 -14.13 20.60 4.96
N ALA A 59 -14.64 20.83 6.17
CA ALA A 59 -13.85 20.76 7.40
C ALA A 59 -13.48 19.31 7.71
N GLU A 60 -14.41 18.37 7.56
CA GLU A 60 -14.14 16.94 7.71
C GLU A 60 -13.14 16.45 6.67
N ARG A 61 -13.28 16.88 5.40
CA ARG A 61 -12.28 16.56 4.35
C ARG A 61 -10.90 17.08 4.69
N SER A 62 -10.83 18.33 5.18
CA SER A 62 -9.57 18.95 5.60
C SER A 62 -8.92 18.19 6.76
N ALA A 63 -9.72 17.80 7.77
CA ALA A 63 -9.25 17.02 8.91
C ALA A 63 -8.70 15.66 8.48
N ILE A 64 -9.36 14.98 7.55
CA ILE A 64 -8.88 13.71 6.96
C ILE A 64 -7.52 13.92 6.28
N VAL A 65 -7.40 14.91 5.39
CA VAL A 65 -6.14 15.20 4.69
C VAL A 65 -5.02 15.53 5.68
N HIS A 66 -5.34 16.29 6.72
CA HIS A 66 -4.38 16.62 7.78
C HIS A 66 -3.88 15.38 8.51
N PHE A 67 -4.78 14.49 8.88
CA PHE A 67 -4.44 13.22 9.51
C PHE A 67 -3.57 12.33 8.60
N LEU A 68 -3.97 12.16 7.33
CA LEU A 68 -3.25 11.32 6.38
C LEU A 68 -1.84 11.85 6.07
N ARG A 69 -1.69 13.19 6.04
CA ARG A 69 -0.41 13.87 5.78
C ARG A 69 0.67 13.51 6.78
N ASP A 70 0.29 13.30 8.03
CA ASP A 70 1.21 13.08 9.14
C ASP A 70 1.51 11.58 9.38
N LEU A 71 0.91 10.68 8.59
CA LEU A 71 1.18 9.25 8.67
C LEU A 71 2.58 8.92 8.14
N PRO A 72 3.37 8.08 8.84
CA PRO A 72 4.57 7.49 8.28
C PRO A 72 4.22 6.50 7.15
N VAL A 73 5.18 6.21 6.28
CA VAL A 73 5.03 5.22 5.19
C VAL A 73 5.63 3.86 5.53
N ALA A 74 6.44 3.79 6.56
CA ALA A 74 7.04 2.55 7.07
C ALA A 74 7.29 2.66 8.57
N LEU A 75 7.23 1.53 9.26
CA LEU A 75 7.58 1.39 10.67
C LEU A 75 8.71 0.36 10.79
N GLU A 76 9.63 0.61 11.72
CA GLU A 76 10.75 -0.27 11.97
C GLU A 76 11.05 -0.35 13.46
N ARG A 77 11.19 -1.59 13.93
CA ARG A 77 11.73 -1.96 15.23
C ARG A 77 12.89 -2.93 15.01
N GLU A 78 13.61 -3.28 16.05
CA GLU A 78 14.69 -4.27 15.96
C GLU A 78 14.22 -5.64 15.47
N ASP A 79 12.98 -6.01 15.85
CA ASP A 79 12.39 -7.32 15.64
C ASP A 79 11.31 -7.37 14.54
N LEU A 80 10.90 -6.21 13.97
CA LEU A 80 9.81 -6.15 12.99
C LEU A 80 9.84 -4.89 12.16
N ARG A 81 9.57 -5.04 10.86
CA ARG A 81 9.30 -3.98 9.90
C ARG A 81 7.88 -4.07 9.36
N ILE A 82 7.25 -2.93 9.14
CA ILE A 82 5.93 -2.84 8.54
C ILE A 82 5.96 -1.80 7.43
N VAL A 83 5.49 -2.19 6.25
CA VAL A 83 5.34 -1.30 5.10
C VAL A 83 4.09 -1.70 4.32
N HIS A 84 3.49 -0.77 3.56
CA HIS A 84 2.27 -1.09 2.83
C HIS A 84 2.52 -2.10 1.71
N ALA A 85 3.57 -1.93 0.89
CA ALA A 85 3.85 -2.81 -0.24
C ALA A 85 5.27 -3.40 -0.21
N ALA A 86 6.31 -2.68 -0.61
CA ALA A 86 7.67 -3.23 -0.69
C ALA A 86 8.62 -2.54 0.29
N TRP A 87 9.44 -3.33 1.00
CA TRP A 87 10.51 -2.80 1.81
C TRP A 87 11.75 -2.55 0.96
N SER A 88 12.16 -1.31 0.89
CA SER A 88 13.44 -0.90 0.32
C SER A 88 14.13 0.02 1.31
N GLY A 89 15.28 -0.38 1.86
CA GLY A 89 16.04 0.43 2.81
C GLY A 89 16.38 1.81 2.25
N ALA A 90 16.73 1.89 0.97
CA ALA A 90 17.03 3.16 0.30
C ALA A 90 15.77 4.05 0.19
N ALA A 91 14.62 3.49 -0.15
CA ALA A 91 13.35 4.23 -0.24
C ALA A 91 12.88 4.70 1.15
N VAL A 92 12.99 3.85 2.17
CA VAL A 92 12.67 4.21 3.56
C VAL A 92 13.55 5.36 4.04
N GLU A 93 14.85 5.32 3.76
CA GLU A 93 15.78 6.37 4.17
C GLU A 93 15.47 7.70 3.46
N GLN A 94 15.14 7.68 2.18
CA GLN A 94 14.72 8.88 1.46
C GLN A 94 13.41 9.46 2.02
N ALA A 95 12.44 8.62 2.35
CA ALA A 95 11.19 9.05 2.97
C ALA A 95 11.40 9.65 4.38
N ARG A 96 12.30 9.06 5.19
CA ARG A 96 12.64 9.55 6.53
C ARG A 96 13.31 10.92 6.56
N ARG A 97 14.01 11.29 5.48
CA ARG A 97 14.63 12.61 5.35
C ARG A 97 13.63 13.72 5.10
N GLN A 98 12.39 13.39 4.78
CA GLN A 98 11.35 14.38 4.55
C GLN A 98 10.85 14.92 5.89
N PRO A 99 10.51 16.22 5.97
CA PRO A 99 9.90 16.80 7.17
C PRO A 99 8.53 16.17 7.43
N LEU A 100 8.09 16.18 8.68
CA LEU A 100 6.74 15.78 9.05
C LEU A 100 5.71 16.53 8.20
N GLY A 101 4.74 15.83 7.64
CA GLY A 101 3.75 16.39 6.72
C GLY A 101 4.27 16.71 5.31
N GLY A 102 5.55 16.44 5.03
CA GLY A 102 6.19 16.76 3.75
C GLY A 102 6.00 15.72 2.65
N LEU A 103 5.35 14.59 2.91
CA LEU A 103 5.23 13.48 1.95
C LEU A 103 4.60 13.89 0.61
N ARG A 104 3.60 14.78 0.63
CA ARG A 104 2.98 15.27 -0.61
C ARG A 104 3.99 16.04 -1.46
N ALA A 105 4.67 17.02 -0.88
CA ALA A 105 5.65 17.83 -1.60
C ALA A 105 6.80 16.98 -2.14
N ALA A 106 7.27 16.03 -1.33
CA ALA A 106 8.30 15.07 -1.74
C ALA A 106 7.84 14.19 -2.89
N TYR A 107 6.61 13.65 -2.82
CA TYR A 107 6.03 12.87 -3.90
C TYR A 107 5.99 13.66 -5.21
N ASP A 108 5.48 14.89 -5.17
CA ASP A 108 5.37 15.73 -6.36
C ASP A 108 6.76 16.11 -6.92
N GLN A 109 7.76 16.33 -6.05
CA GLN A 109 9.15 16.56 -6.46
C GLN A 109 9.74 15.32 -7.15
N TRP A 110 9.55 14.11 -6.61
CA TRP A 110 10.03 12.89 -7.22
C TRP A 110 9.32 12.55 -8.53
N GLU A 111 8.02 12.85 -8.65
CA GLU A 111 7.31 12.75 -9.93
C GLU A 111 7.89 13.73 -10.97
N ALA A 112 8.24 14.95 -10.57
CA ALA A 112 8.89 15.90 -11.46
C ALA A 112 10.28 15.42 -11.90
N GLN A 113 11.06 14.82 -11.02
CA GLN A 113 12.35 14.20 -11.36
C GLN A 113 12.16 13.03 -12.35
N ALA A 114 11.16 12.17 -12.10
CA ALA A 114 10.82 11.10 -13.03
C ALA A 114 10.43 11.63 -14.42
N ALA A 115 9.65 12.71 -14.48
CA ALA A 115 9.27 13.34 -15.74
C ALA A 115 10.47 13.94 -16.49
N GLN A 116 11.38 14.60 -15.79
CA GLN A 116 12.63 15.12 -16.37
C GLN A 116 13.51 13.98 -16.91
N ALA A 117 13.67 12.90 -16.15
CA ALA A 117 14.41 11.74 -16.61
C ALA A 117 13.75 11.07 -17.82
N ALA A 118 12.42 10.95 -17.85
CA ALA A 118 11.69 10.43 -19.00
C ALA A 118 11.88 11.30 -20.25
N GLN A 119 11.93 12.61 -20.10
CA GLN A 119 12.23 13.53 -21.21
C GLN A 119 13.68 13.37 -21.68
N ALA A 120 14.66 13.36 -20.79
CA ALA A 120 16.07 13.20 -21.13
C ALA A 120 16.34 11.86 -21.84
N GLN A 121 15.64 10.80 -21.48
CA GLN A 121 15.72 9.47 -22.11
C GLN A 121 14.81 9.33 -23.34
N ARG A 122 14.15 10.39 -23.77
CA ARG A 122 13.21 10.43 -24.92
C ARG A 122 12.03 9.46 -24.76
N ILE A 123 11.69 9.05 -23.52
CA ILE A 123 10.56 8.15 -23.25
C ILE A 123 9.26 8.82 -23.69
N THR A 124 9.08 10.10 -23.38
CA THR A 124 7.88 10.86 -23.72
C THR A 124 7.65 10.91 -25.24
N GLU A 125 8.71 11.11 -26.02
CA GLU A 125 8.62 11.11 -27.49
C GLU A 125 8.25 9.74 -28.04
N ARG A 126 8.91 8.67 -27.53
CA ARG A 126 8.59 7.29 -27.90
C ARG A 126 7.15 6.90 -27.53
N MET A 127 6.64 7.36 -26.39
CA MET A 127 5.23 7.16 -26.01
C MET A 127 4.27 7.88 -26.98
N ALA A 128 4.63 9.05 -27.49
CA ALA A 128 3.82 9.73 -28.51
C ALA A 128 3.76 8.90 -29.80
N GLN A 129 4.90 8.38 -30.27
CA GLN A 129 4.97 7.48 -31.42
C GLN A 129 4.15 6.20 -31.21
N GLU A 130 4.23 5.58 -30.03
CA GLU A 130 3.42 4.41 -29.68
C GLU A 130 1.90 4.72 -29.72
N ARG A 131 1.47 5.93 -29.32
CA ARG A 131 0.06 6.34 -29.40
C ARG A 131 -0.41 6.56 -30.85
N GLU A 132 0.46 7.01 -31.73
CA GLU A 132 0.15 7.12 -33.15
C GLU A 132 -0.02 5.73 -33.78
N LEU A 133 0.84 4.79 -33.42
CA LEU A 133 0.77 3.41 -33.90
C LEU A 133 -0.40 2.62 -33.28
N TRP A 134 -0.80 2.97 -32.05
CA TRP A 134 -1.90 2.35 -31.32
C TRP A 134 -2.86 3.41 -30.76
N PRO A 135 -3.82 3.91 -31.56
CA PRO A 135 -4.69 5.02 -31.18
C PRO A 135 -5.84 4.64 -30.23
N HIS A 136 -5.97 3.35 -29.85
CA HIS A 136 -7.02 2.90 -28.95
C HIS A 136 -6.72 3.29 -27.50
N ASN A 137 -7.80 3.57 -26.74
CA ASN A 137 -7.68 3.90 -25.34
C ASN A 137 -7.23 2.66 -24.54
N LEU A 138 -6.14 2.79 -23.80
CA LEU A 138 -5.60 1.73 -22.94
C LEU A 138 -6.49 1.39 -21.73
N GLU A 139 -7.50 2.21 -21.42
CA GLU A 139 -8.48 1.92 -20.38
C GLU A 139 -9.65 1.04 -20.86
N HIS A 140 -9.68 0.69 -22.13
CA HIS A 140 -10.67 -0.19 -22.73
C HIS A 140 -10.06 -1.57 -23.02
N GLY A 141 -10.69 -2.62 -22.47
CA GLY A 141 -10.21 -4.01 -22.63
C GLY A 141 -10.51 -4.68 -23.97
N GLU A 142 -11.28 -4.02 -24.85
CA GLU A 142 -11.79 -4.60 -26.09
C GLU A 142 -10.68 -4.88 -27.12
N HIS A 143 -9.64 -4.06 -27.15
CA HIS A 143 -8.54 -4.21 -28.07
C HIS A 143 -7.23 -4.43 -27.29
N ARG A 144 -6.60 -5.57 -27.54
CA ARG A 144 -5.30 -5.88 -26.95
C ARG A 144 -4.20 -5.13 -27.70
N PRO A 145 -3.42 -4.25 -27.02
CA PRO A 145 -2.31 -3.58 -27.65
C PRO A 145 -1.13 -4.52 -27.92
N PRO A 146 -0.24 -4.19 -28.85
CA PRO A 146 1.10 -4.75 -28.85
C PRO A 146 1.83 -4.35 -27.56
N PHE A 147 2.99 -4.94 -27.27
CA PHE A 147 3.78 -4.48 -26.14
C PHE A 147 4.32 -3.06 -26.42
N LEU A 148 3.87 -2.09 -25.62
CA LEU A 148 4.26 -0.69 -25.73
C LEU A 148 5.46 -0.42 -24.82
N GLN A 149 6.66 -0.53 -25.38
CA GLN A 149 7.91 -0.48 -24.62
C GLN A 149 8.11 0.87 -23.92
N ALA A 150 7.77 1.99 -24.55
CA ALA A 150 7.93 3.29 -23.94
C ALA A 150 6.93 3.52 -22.78
N HIS A 151 5.75 2.92 -22.86
CA HIS A 151 4.81 2.91 -21.73
C HIS A 151 5.36 2.10 -20.56
N CYS A 152 5.96 0.93 -20.83
CA CYS A 152 6.67 0.12 -19.82
C CYS A 152 7.80 0.94 -19.18
N ASP A 153 8.70 1.49 -19.98
CA ASP A 153 9.84 2.29 -19.52
C ASP A 153 9.40 3.47 -18.64
N ASN A 154 8.29 4.12 -18.98
CA ASN A 154 7.74 5.23 -18.21
C ASN A 154 7.23 4.80 -16.81
N GLU A 155 6.56 3.65 -16.70
CA GLU A 155 6.10 3.14 -15.40
C GLU A 155 7.31 2.74 -14.53
N LEU A 156 8.31 2.04 -15.09
CA LEU A 156 9.54 1.69 -14.39
C LEU A 156 10.32 2.93 -13.95
N ASN A 157 10.46 3.93 -14.83
CA ASN A 157 11.11 5.20 -14.51
C ASN A 157 10.46 5.89 -13.31
N LYS A 158 9.13 5.91 -13.23
CA LYS A 158 8.41 6.47 -12.08
C LYS A 158 8.72 5.72 -10.78
N SER A 159 8.85 4.40 -10.82
CA SER A 159 9.22 3.61 -9.64
C SER A 159 10.67 3.86 -9.20
N ILE A 160 11.59 4.03 -10.15
CA ILE A 160 13.00 4.35 -9.86
C ILE A 160 13.16 5.69 -9.15
N PHE A 161 12.44 6.72 -9.59
CA PHE A 161 12.60 8.08 -9.07
C PHE A 161 11.68 8.42 -7.90
N ASN A 162 10.63 7.64 -7.65
CA ASN A 162 9.68 7.94 -6.59
C ASN A 162 9.68 6.83 -5.51
N PRO A 163 10.43 7.00 -4.41
CA PRO A 163 10.52 6.01 -3.34
C PRO A 163 9.18 5.72 -2.67
N LEU A 164 8.23 6.69 -2.65
CA LEU A 164 6.90 6.43 -2.10
C LEU A 164 6.11 5.45 -2.95
N LYS A 165 6.32 5.39 -4.26
CA LYS A 165 5.71 4.34 -5.10
C LYS A 165 6.23 2.96 -4.74
N VAL A 166 7.52 2.82 -4.50
CA VAL A 166 8.10 1.55 -4.04
C VAL A 166 7.44 1.11 -2.72
N LEU A 167 7.40 1.99 -1.74
CA LEU A 167 6.87 1.67 -0.40
C LEU A 167 5.36 1.42 -0.39
N THR A 168 4.59 2.06 -1.29
CA THR A 168 3.12 2.02 -1.27
C THR A 168 2.48 1.25 -2.42
N CYS A 169 3.19 1.01 -3.53
CA CYS A 169 2.68 0.25 -4.68
C CYS A 169 3.52 -1.00 -4.99
N GLY A 170 4.74 -1.09 -4.46
CA GLY A 170 5.66 -2.19 -4.69
C GLY A 170 6.65 -1.94 -5.82
N LEU A 171 7.49 -2.94 -6.05
CA LEU A 171 8.41 -2.96 -7.18
C LEU A 171 7.73 -3.62 -8.39
N GLU A 172 8.13 -3.17 -9.57
CA GLU A 172 7.59 -3.64 -10.84
C GLU A 172 8.73 -4.04 -11.78
N ASP A 173 8.48 -5.08 -12.59
CA ASP A 173 9.31 -5.53 -13.69
C ASP A 173 8.56 -5.37 -15.02
N PRO A 174 9.24 -5.36 -16.18
CA PRO A 174 8.55 -5.50 -17.46
C PRO A 174 7.66 -6.73 -17.47
N ALA A 175 6.42 -6.60 -17.92
CA ALA A 175 5.56 -7.75 -18.16
C ALA A 175 6.07 -8.54 -19.40
N THR A 176 5.84 -9.85 -19.42
CA THR A 176 6.17 -10.67 -20.59
C THR A 176 5.28 -10.36 -21.79
N GLU A 177 4.03 -9.96 -21.51
CA GLU A 177 3.03 -9.55 -22.49
C GLU A 177 2.05 -8.55 -21.89
N PRO A 178 1.34 -7.74 -22.70
CA PRO A 178 0.32 -6.84 -22.18
C PRO A 178 -0.82 -7.62 -21.55
N PHE A 179 -1.28 -7.18 -20.38
CA PHE A 179 -2.45 -7.74 -19.69
C PHE A 179 -3.37 -6.65 -19.19
N PHE A 180 -4.68 -6.95 -19.11
CA PHE A 180 -5.69 -6.00 -18.67
C PHE A 180 -6.00 -6.19 -17.18
N ALA A 181 -5.67 -5.20 -16.37
CA ALA A 181 -5.92 -5.24 -14.93
C ALA A 181 -6.23 -3.84 -14.38
N GLY A 182 -7.19 -3.77 -13.45
CA GLY A 182 -7.61 -2.50 -12.86
C GLY A 182 -8.15 -1.52 -13.91
N ASN A 183 -8.91 -2.01 -14.89
CA ASN A 183 -9.48 -1.26 -16.01
C ASN A 183 -8.42 -0.53 -16.88
N LYS A 184 -7.26 -1.12 -17.04
CA LYS A 184 -6.21 -0.57 -17.91
C LYS A 184 -5.30 -1.68 -18.41
N TRP A 185 -4.82 -1.56 -19.67
CA TRP A 185 -3.71 -2.35 -20.19
C TRP A 185 -2.42 -2.01 -19.45
N ARG A 186 -1.70 -3.05 -19.03
CA ARG A 186 -0.46 -2.98 -18.27
C ARG A 186 0.68 -3.56 -19.07
N PHE A 187 1.86 -2.94 -18.93
CA PHE A 187 3.12 -3.34 -19.57
C PHE A 187 4.20 -3.63 -18.52
N VAL A 188 3.86 -3.43 -17.24
CA VAL A 188 4.68 -3.79 -16.09
C VAL A 188 3.89 -4.73 -15.20
N GLN A 189 4.56 -5.68 -14.58
CA GLN A 189 4.01 -6.61 -13.60
C GLN A 189 4.66 -6.40 -12.24
N ARG A 190 3.98 -6.79 -11.18
CA ARG A 190 4.52 -6.69 -9.83
C ARG A 190 5.66 -7.68 -9.63
N GLN A 191 6.75 -7.24 -9.00
CA GLN A 191 7.88 -8.06 -8.63
C GLN A 191 7.65 -8.72 -7.26
N ALA A 192 8.01 -9.99 -7.12
CA ALA A 192 8.11 -10.67 -5.84
C ALA A 192 9.42 -10.24 -5.13
N TRP A 193 9.50 -9.00 -4.73
CA TRP A 193 10.70 -8.38 -4.16
C TRP A 193 11.28 -9.12 -2.97
N TRP A 194 10.46 -9.86 -2.25
CA TRP A 194 10.86 -10.66 -1.09
C TRP A 194 11.79 -11.81 -1.45
N GLU A 195 11.82 -12.25 -2.70
CA GLU A 195 12.79 -13.25 -3.18
C GLU A 195 14.23 -12.68 -3.22
N HIS A 196 14.37 -11.37 -3.13
CA HIS A 196 15.66 -10.67 -3.06
C HIS A 196 15.90 -10.01 -1.70
N TYR A 197 14.99 -10.17 -0.75
CA TYR A 197 15.12 -9.61 0.59
C TYR A 197 16.05 -10.49 1.45
N THR A 198 17.26 -9.99 1.74
CA THR A 198 18.32 -10.73 2.44
C THR A 198 18.51 -10.32 3.89
N GLU A 199 17.86 -9.25 4.36
CA GLU A 199 18.00 -8.78 5.73
C GLU A 199 17.28 -9.70 6.73
N ALA A 200 17.79 -9.76 7.96
CA ALA A 200 17.28 -10.68 8.97
C ALA A 200 15.97 -10.21 9.62
N THR A 201 15.72 -8.90 9.66
CA THR A 201 14.51 -8.34 10.29
C THR A 201 13.26 -8.72 9.51
N PRO A 202 12.26 -9.35 10.15
CA PRO A 202 11.00 -9.71 9.49
C PRO A 202 10.24 -8.49 8.96
N VAL A 203 9.52 -8.66 7.85
CA VAL A 203 8.68 -7.63 7.24
C VAL A 203 7.24 -8.08 7.11
N VAL A 204 6.32 -7.29 7.62
CA VAL A 204 4.88 -7.48 7.39
C VAL A 204 4.38 -6.45 6.36
N ILE A 205 3.66 -6.95 5.37
CA ILE A 205 3.14 -6.17 4.24
C ILE A 205 1.65 -6.40 4.02
N GLY A 206 1.01 -5.52 3.25
CA GLY A 206 -0.33 -5.64 2.70
C GLY A 206 -0.31 -5.61 1.16
N HIS A 207 -1.29 -4.93 0.54
CA HIS A 207 -1.35 -4.52 -0.88
C HIS A 207 -1.46 -5.64 -1.93
N TYR A 208 -0.94 -6.84 -1.70
CA TYR A 208 -0.74 -7.87 -2.74
C TYR A 208 -1.85 -8.92 -2.85
N TRP A 209 -2.97 -8.74 -2.19
CA TRP A 209 -4.20 -9.53 -2.37
C TRP A 209 -3.99 -11.04 -2.31
N ARG A 210 -3.43 -11.51 -1.22
CA ARG A 210 -3.23 -12.94 -0.96
C ARG A 210 -4.57 -13.68 -0.81
N ARG A 211 -4.60 -14.96 -1.13
CA ARG A 211 -5.78 -15.82 -1.01
C ARG A 211 -5.63 -16.80 0.15
N ILE A 212 -6.76 -17.13 0.80
CA ILE A 212 -6.82 -18.17 1.83
C ILE A 212 -7.05 -19.54 1.20
N ASP A 213 -7.85 -19.60 0.11
CA ASP A 213 -8.22 -20.84 -0.52
C ASP A 213 -7.04 -21.45 -1.29
N PRO A 214 -6.55 -22.66 -0.89
CA PRO A 214 -5.46 -23.33 -1.58
C PRO A 214 -5.79 -23.67 -3.05
N HIS A 215 -7.07 -23.90 -3.37
CA HIS A 215 -7.50 -24.24 -4.74
C HIS A 215 -7.43 -23.03 -5.69
N HIS A 216 -7.31 -21.83 -5.14
CA HIS A 216 -7.06 -20.59 -5.89
C HIS A 216 -5.60 -20.11 -5.79
N CYS A 217 -4.72 -20.84 -5.11
CA CYS A 217 -3.28 -20.71 -5.28
C CYS A 217 -2.95 -21.29 -6.66
N THR A 218 -3.32 -20.58 -7.72
CA THR A 218 -2.95 -20.92 -9.09
C THR A 218 -1.44 -20.94 -9.19
N GLN A 219 -0.88 -21.79 -10.03
CA GLN A 219 0.56 -21.82 -10.33
C GLN A 219 1.07 -20.52 -10.97
N GLU A 220 0.22 -19.51 -11.02
CA GLU A 220 0.50 -18.20 -11.61
C GLU A 220 0.27 -17.10 -10.58
N GLY A 221 1.11 -16.08 -10.61
CA GLY A 221 1.03 -14.89 -9.76
C GLY A 221 2.06 -14.85 -8.63
N LEU A 222 2.04 -13.75 -7.89
CA LEU A 222 3.05 -13.41 -6.88
C LEU A 222 3.18 -14.41 -5.72
N PHE A 223 2.13 -15.18 -5.44
CA PHE A 223 2.10 -16.18 -4.36
C PHE A 223 1.88 -17.60 -4.87
N ALA A 224 2.27 -17.89 -6.11
CA ALA A 224 2.04 -19.19 -6.77
C ALA A 224 2.45 -20.39 -5.90
N ASP A 225 3.65 -20.34 -5.34
CA ASP A 225 4.22 -21.41 -4.53
C ASP A 225 4.18 -21.12 -3.01
N VAL A 226 3.38 -20.14 -2.59
CA VAL A 226 3.28 -19.74 -1.19
C VAL A 226 1.98 -20.23 -0.58
N ALA A 227 2.04 -21.18 0.34
CA ALA A 227 0.87 -21.65 1.07
C ALA A 227 0.17 -20.49 1.81
N PRO A 228 -1.18 -20.54 2.00
CA PRO A 228 -1.96 -19.39 2.49
C PRO A 228 -1.46 -18.75 3.79
N PHE A 229 -0.84 -19.51 4.68
CA PHE A 229 -0.40 -19.03 6.00
C PHE A 229 1.12 -19.10 6.18
N ALA A 230 1.86 -19.33 5.08
CA ALA A 230 3.32 -19.41 5.13
C ALA A 230 3.96 -18.01 5.10
N TRP A 231 5.02 -17.86 5.88
CA TRP A 231 6.02 -16.84 5.64
C TRP A 231 6.76 -17.16 4.34
N HIS A 232 7.21 -16.16 3.61
CA HIS A 232 7.75 -16.33 2.28
C HIS A 232 8.99 -15.45 2.05
N GLY A 233 9.52 -15.53 0.82
CA GLY A 233 10.74 -14.86 0.41
C GLY A 233 11.99 -15.68 0.72
N GLN A 234 13.13 -15.18 0.24
CA GLN A 234 14.41 -15.88 0.31
C GLN A 234 14.79 -16.35 1.72
N ARG A 235 14.40 -15.58 2.74
CA ARG A 235 14.67 -15.88 4.15
C ARG A 235 13.46 -16.37 4.91
N GLN A 236 12.33 -16.57 4.25
CA GLN A 236 11.06 -16.93 4.91
C GLN A 236 10.71 -16.00 6.08
N ASN A 237 10.96 -14.70 5.91
CA ASN A 237 10.74 -13.67 6.92
C ASN A 237 9.91 -12.47 6.40
N VAL A 238 9.22 -12.63 5.27
CA VAL A 238 8.22 -11.69 4.79
C VAL A 238 6.83 -12.30 4.93
N PHE A 239 5.85 -11.51 5.37
CA PHE A 239 4.48 -11.96 5.54
C PHE A 239 3.48 -10.94 5.01
N CYS A 240 2.64 -11.35 4.06
CA CYS A 240 1.54 -10.53 3.58
C CYS A 240 0.28 -10.83 4.40
N VAL A 241 -0.29 -9.79 5.05
CA VAL A 241 -1.54 -9.89 5.85
C VAL A 241 -2.79 -9.53 5.06
N ASP A 242 -2.67 -9.11 3.80
CA ASP A 242 -3.79 -8.73 2.95
C ASP A 242 -4.44 -9.97 2.32
N TYR A 243 -5.52 -10.44 2.93
CA TYR A 243 -6.33 -11.55 2.42
C TYR A 243 -7.51 -11.06 1.58
N SER A 244 -7.30 -10.01 0.79
CA SER A 244 -8.21 -9.56 -0.28
C SER A 244 -9.62 -9.18 0.20
N VAL A 245 -9.77 -8.66 1.43
CA VAL A 245 -11.08 -8.31 1.98
C VAL A 245 -11.88 -7.35 1.08
N GLY A 246 -11.19 -6.49 0.33
CA GLY A 246 -11.81 -5.56 -0.63
C GLY A 246 -12.57 -6.26 -1.76
N ALA A 247 -12.20 -7.50 -2.12
CA ALA A 247 -12.90 -8.28 -3.14
C ALA A 247 -14.26 -8.86 -2.66
N ARG A 248 -14.51 -8.86 -1.34
CA ARG A 248 -15.74 -9.42 -0.75
C ARG A 248 -17.02 -8.77 -1.30
N ALA A 249 -16.99 -7.45 -1.53
CA ALA A 249 -18.13 -6.74 -2.08
C ALA A 249 -18.45 -7.19 -3.52
N GLN A 250 -17.44 -7.40 -4.34
CA GLN A 250 -17.65 -7.89 -5.71
C GLN A 250 -18.08 -9.35 -5.75
N ALA A 251 -17.54 -10.20 -4.87
CA ALA A 251 -17.96 -11.59 -4.75
C ALA A 251 -19.44 -11.69 -4.38
N ARG A 252 -19.92 -10.86 -3.44
CA ARG A 252 -21.35 -10.79 -3.09
C ARG A 252 -22.22 -10.39 -4.27
N LYS A 253 -21.82 -9.40 -5.06
CA LYS A 253 -22.57 -8.99 -6.27
C LYS A 253 -22.69 -10.09 -7.33
N LYS A 254 -21.69 -10.97 -7.39
CA LYS A 254 -21.63 -12.08 -8.34
C LYS A 254 -22.17 -13.39 -7.74
N GLU A 255 -22.78 -13.33 -6.55
CA GLU A 255 -23.26 -14.50 -5.81
C GLU A 255 -22.20 -15.59 -5.61
N GLN A 256 -20.94 -15.16 -5.54
CA GLN A 256 -19.80 -16.03 -5.33
C GLN A 256 -19.48 -16.19 -3.83
N ALA A 257 -18.83 -17.29 -3.48
CA ALA A 257 -18.38 -17.54 -2.11
C ALA A 257 -17.44 -16.44 -1.60
N THR A 258 -17.66 -15.96 -0.38
CA THR A 258 -16.91 -14.87 0.24
C THR A 258 -15.92 -15.32 1.32
N HIS A 259 -15.93 -16.59 1.69
CA HIS A 259 -15.11 -17.15 2.78
C HIS A 259 -13.60 -17.07 2.53
N GLY A 260 -13.19 -17.00 1.26
CA GLY A 260 -11.80 -16.81 0.86
C GLY A 260 -11.25 -15.38 0.98
N PHE A 261 -12.10 -14.40 1.35
CA PHE A 261 -11.74 -12.98 1.48
C PHE A 261 -11.93 -12.54 2.92
N LYS A 262 -10.85 -12.26 3.64
CA LYS A 262 -10.90 -11.93 5.06
C LYS A 262 -10.09 -10.68 5.40
N LEU A 263 -10.54 -9.93 6.39
CA LEU A 263 -9.69 -8.99 7.08
C LEU A 263 -8.88 -9.77 8.12
N ALA A 264 -7.57 -9.59 8.11
CA ALA A 264 -6.67 -10.30 9.00
C ALA A 264 -5.81 -9.35 9.81
N ALA A 265 -5.45 -9.79 11.02
CA ALA A 265 -4.44 -9.18 11.87
C ALA A 265 -3.41 -10.23 12.27
N LEU A 266 -2.13 -9.88 12.19
CA LEU A 266 -1.04 -10.74 12.67
C LEU A 266 -0.64 -10.30 14.07
N ARG A 267 -0.79 -11.21 15.05
CA ARG A 267 -0.26 -11.01 16.41
C ARG A 267 1.24 -11.29 16.38
N TRP A 268 2.02 -10.35 16.90
CA TRP A 268 3.47 -10.45 16.99
C TRP A 268 3.94 -10.33 18.43
N PRO A 269 4.86 -11.15 18.93
CA PRO A 269 5.70 -12.12 18.21
C PRO A 269 5.09 -13.53 18.05
N GLU A 270 3.87 -13.79 18.50
CA GLU A 270 3.22 -15.11 18.49
C GLU A 270 3.00 -15.66 17.08
N ARG A 271 3.00 -14.80 16.07
CA ARG A 271 2.78 -15.14 14.66
C ARG A 271 1.46 -15.88 14.42
N THR A 272 0.44 -15.42 15.12
CA THR A 272 -0.93 -15.94 14.99
C THR A 272 -1.78 -14.93 14.24
N LEU A 273 -2.42 -15.38 13.17
CA LEU A 273 -3.44 -14.61 12.45
C LEU A 273 -4.75 -14.64 13.21
N MET A 274 -5.40 -13.50 13.25
CA MET A 274 -6.77 -13.34 13.73
C MET A 274 -7.60 -12.76 12.57
N PHE A 275 -8.71 -13.40 12.26
CA PHE A 275 -9.59 -12.97 11.19
C PHE A 275 -10.85 -12.28 11.72
N ASP A 276 -11.51 -11.51 10.87
CA ASP A 276 -12.72 -10.74 11.19
C ASP A 276 -13.96 -11.60 11.53
N ASP A 277 -13.91 -12.91 11.27
CA ASP A 277 -14.90 -13.91 11.69
C ASP A 277 -14.55 -14.59 13.01
N GLY A 278 -13.49 -14.15 13.70
CA GLY A 278 -13.02 -14.69 14.97
C GLY A 278 -12.13 -15.94 14.85
N GLN A 279 -11.94 -16.48 13.65
CA GLN A 279 -11.02 -17.60 13.46
C GLN A 279 -9.57 -17.18 13.73
N GLN A 280 -8.78 -18.11 14.26
CA GLN A 280 -7.35 -17.92 14.47
C GLN A 280 -6.57 -19.00 13.73
N GLN A 281 -5.42 -18.64 13.20
CA GLN A 281 -4.54 -19.51 12.44
C GLN A 281 -3.07 -19.22 12.77
N THR A 282 -2.33 -20.24 13.21
CA THR A 282 -0.87 -20.10 13.36
C THR A 282 -0.22 -20.05 12.00
N THR A 283 0.68 -19.09 11.81
CA THR A 283 1.51 -19.01 10.59
C THR A 283 2.64 -20.04 10.66
N HIS A 284 3.18 -20.42 9.51
CA HIS A 284 4.25 -21.42 9.44
C HIS A 284 5.37 -21.00 8.48
N GLY A 285 6.48 -21.75 8.49
CA GLY A 285 7.62 -21.51 7.62
C GLY A 285 8.50 -20.32 8.01
N PHE A 286 8.25 -19.67 9.15
CA PHE A 286 9.10 -18.58 9.61
C PHE A 286 10.47 -19.07 10.06
N MET A 287 11.52 -18.58 9.40
CA MET A 287 12.91 -18.88 9.77
C MET A 287 13.56 -17.66 10.43
N GLN A 288 13.56 -17.65 11.74
CA GLN A 288 14.32 -16.67 12.51
C GLN A 288 15.75 -17.15 12.69
N ARG A 289 16.72 -16.38 12.23
CA ARG A 289 18.12 -16.59 12.64
C ARG A 289 18.22 -16.25 14.14
N PRO A 290 18.88 -17.07 14.98
CA PRO A 290 19.14 -16.67 16.37
C PRO A 290 19.82 -15.31 16.39
N PRO A 291 19.49 -14.43 17.38
CA PRO A 291 20.14 -13.15 17.51
C PRO A 291 21.65 -13.38 17.59
N GLN A 292 22.44 -12.70 16.76
CA GLN A 292 23.87 -12.71 16.93
C GLN A 292 24.18 -12.04 18.28
N PRO A 293 25.12 -12.57 19.07
CA PRO A 293 25.49 -11.93 20.32
C PRO A 293 25.99 -10.51 20.00
N HIS A 294 25.33 -9.52 20.58
CA HIS A 294 25.67 -8.12 20.40
C HIS A 294 27.13 -7.90 20.88
N THR A 295 28.01 -7.59 19.97
CA THR A 295 29.28 -6.93 20.33
C THR A 295 28.91 -5.55 20.85
N ALA A 296 29.37 -5.23 22.06
CA ALA A 296 28.92 -4.10 22.90
C ALA A 296 29.23 -2.68 22.33
N HIS A 297 29.46 -2.52 21.03
CA HIS A 297 29.86 -1.25 20.42
C HIS A 297 28.71 -0.43 19.80
N ASN A 298 27.46 -0.91 19.81
CA ASN A 298 26.33 -0.20 19.16
C ASN A 298 25.23 0.30 20.12
N ALA A 299 25.41 0.26 21.42
CA ALA A 299 24.39 0.70 22.38
C ALA A 299 24.08 2.21 22.33
N SER A 300 25.06 3.05 21.96
CA SER A 300 24.86 4.51 21.96
C SER A 300 24.08 5.03 20.73
N ALA A 301 24.21 4.37 19.59
CA ALA A 301 23.51 4.76 18.37
C ALA A 301 22.01 4.39 18.39
N ASN A 302 21.64 3.30 19.07
CA ASN A 302 20.24 2.86 19.18
C ASN A 302 19.41 3.67 20.18
N GLN A 303 20.02 4.19 21.26
CA GLN A 303 19.31 5.10 22.17
C GLN A 303 18.97 6.43 21.49
N GLN A 304 19.79 6.94 20.58
CA GLN A 304 19.47 8.14 19.80
C GLN A 304 18.38 7.89 18.75
N ARG A 305 18.26 6.67 18.19
CA ARG A 305 17.19 6.32 17.24
C ARG A 305 15.82 6.11 17.91
N LEU A 306 15.80 5.52 19.11
CA LEU A 306 14.58 5.43 19.93
C LEU A 306 14.13 6.81 20.44
N ALA A 307 15.05 7.70 20.75
CA ALA A 307 14.75 9.09 21.10
C ALA A 307 14.09 9.84 19.94
N SER A 308 14.46 9.55 18.68
CA SER A 308 13.82 10.18 17.50
C SER A 308 12.36 9.77 17.32
N VAL A 309 11.98 8.55 17.64
CA VAL A 309 10.57 8.10 17.63
C VAL A 309 9.80 8.72 18.80
N HIS A 310 10.43 8.97 19.95
CA HIS A 310 9.84 9.64 21.11
C HIS A 310 9.88 11.17 20.99
N ALA A 311 10.86 11.77 20.34
CA ALA A 311 10.97 13.21 20.13
C ALA A 311 9.85 13.79 19.23
N ILE A 312 9.23 12.96 18.38
CA ILE A 312 8.01 13.33 17.62
C ILE A 312 6.80 13.54 18.57
N ARG A 313 6.82 12.98 19.80
CA ARG A 313 5.77 13.17 20.81
C ARG A 313 5.92 14.43 21.66
N SER A 314 7.07 15.08 21.69
CA SER A 314 7.37 16.17 22.62
C SER A 314 7.30 17.59 22.03
N LEU A 315 7.00 17.76 20.76
CA LEU A 315 6.65 19.06 20.20
C LEU A 315 5.17 19.34 20.47
N GLY A 316 4.90 19.90 21.64
CA GLY A 316 3.58 20.27 22.11
C GLY A 316 2.90 21.25 21.17
N TYR A 317 1.83 20.79 20.52
CA TYR A 317 0.81 21.66 19.97
C TYR A 317 -0.40 21.65 20.88
N PRO A 318 -1.00 22.81 21.19
CA PRO A 318 -2.16 22.88 22.06
C PRO A 318 -3.36 22.19 21.40
N LEU A 319 -3.89 21.18 22.07
CA LEU A 319 -5.13 20.52 21.76
C LEU A 319 -6.31 21.46 22.07
N HIS A 320 -6.78 22.19 21.10
CA HIS A 320 -8.14 22.70 21.08
C HIS A 320 -8.74 22.42 19.71
N LEU A 321 -9.60 21.40 19.69
CA LEU A 321 -10.80 21.32 18.84
C LEU A 321 -11.51 20.00 19.15
N GLY A 322 -12.34 20.02 20.19
CA GLY A 322 -13.38 19.05 20.38
C GLY A 322 -14.49 19.32 19.37
N LEU A 323 -14.60 18.50 18.36
CA LEU A 323 -15.79 18.43 17.52
C LEU A 323 -16.50 17.09 17.79
N PRO A 324 -17.80 17.12 18.14
CA PRO A 324 -18.56 15.89 18.29
C PRO A 324 -18.78 15.27 16.90
N LEU A 325 -18.25 14.06 16.71
CA LEU A 325 -18.62 13.23 15.56
C LEU A 325 -20.07 12.77 15.75
N SER A 326 -21.00 13.41 15.06
CA SER A 326 -22.39 12.95 15.02
C SER A 326 -22.48 11.60 14.29
N ARG A 327 -22.89 10.58 15.04
CA ARG A 327 -23.26 9.27 14.49
C ARG A 327 -24.60 9.40 13.77
N THR A 328 -24.59 9.44 12.46
CA THR A 328 -25.79 9.10 11.68
C THR A 328 -25.40 7.99 10.71
N VAL A 329 -25.55 6.76 11.16
CA VAL A 329 -25.60 5.60 10.27
C VAL A 329 -27.03 5.58 9.72
N GLN A 330 -27.25 6.09 8.52
CA GLN A 330 -28.48 5.78 7.80
C GLN A 330 -28.41 4.31 7.40
N GLY A 331 -29.29 3.51 8.03
CA GLY A 331 -29.43 2.10 7.72
C GLY A 331 -29.87 1.91 6.28
N CYS A 332 -29.08 1.17 5.52
CA CYS A 332 -29.55 0.56 4.28
C CYS A 332 -30.44 -0.63 4.68
N THR A 333 -31.76 -0.42 4.76
CA THR A 333 -32.73 -1.50 4.71
C THR A 333 -33.06 -1.77 3.24
N HIS A 334 -32.70 -2.91 2.78
CA HIS A 334 -33.01 -3.81 1.66
C HIS A 334 -31.80 -4.22 0.83
#